data_9e6615f97261bcd2bd6e8728908f8749
#
_entry.id   9e6615f97261bcd2bd6e8728908f8749
#
_cell.length_a   1.000
_cell.length_b   1.000
_cell.length_c   1.000
_cell.angle_alpha   90.00
_cell.angle_beta   90.00
_cell.angle_gamma   90.00
#
_symmetry.space_group_name_H-M   'P 1'
#
loop_
_entity.id
_entity.type
_entity.pdbx_description
1 polymer ?
#
loop_
_entity_poly.entity_id
_entity_poly.type
_entity_poly.pdbx_seq_one_letter_code
_entity_poly.pdbx_strand_id
1 'polypeptide(L)'
;MTHSPATDDPGQHFTRRMWRRAQEHLAHGGIAAARGLLEALLGRQPDHFQARMLLASIHLNERRVRAASTQALLAARSVPAADAEAVAAAAQCLLRCGEMVAARDLLARCDFASRPLDAAHLRLLARTHQKLGDNPGALAVMERSFALGHDNPDLRYFHGLQLQFHGRFDAAREEMRQCLRQLPTYGRAALALARLGKRQPDAGRLAFLREHIGAASQGTEEHAAFEFAQFEELEALHEYDLAFGALERGNAIMQPRLAGEVRLDDATVEGMRRVATRAFARGPGFSVADGPVPIFIVGLPRSGTTVLDRMLDNHPDVVSTGERTDFPLQLRWCADLHGDHVLDDGLLERMPDLDYAELGRRYLEQTQWRADGRAFYVDKLPPNYLLVGLIRRALPFAPILHMVRDPTDVCFSNYKTLFGSSYAHSYDLREMAQHHALYCRLMAHWREVISEGFLDIEYAQLVADPEVMLARIFDFCGLRAVAGCSELARNRSTVATMSCIQAREPLDARGIDEWQRYRVQLEPLRRCLRCSGETTN
;
A
#
# COMPACT_ATOMS: atom_id res chain seq x y z
N MET A 1 18.33 51.86 34.00
CA MET A 1 18.57 51.11 32.75
C MET A 1 17.22 50.85 32.12
N THR A 2 16.86 51.65 31.14
CA THR A 2 15.57 51.67 30.49
C THR A 2 15.54 50.54 29.47
N HIS A 3 14.66 49.53 29.65
CA HIS A 3 14.34 48.56 28.64
C HIS A 3 13.66 49.25 27.45
N SER A 4 14.36 49.33 26.33
CA SER A 4 13.77 49.71 25.05
C SER A 4 12.80 48.62 24.60
N PRO A 5 11.54 48.90 24.23
CA PRO A 5 10.66 47.91 23.65
C PRO A 5 11.22 47.50 22.29
N ALA A 6 11.38 46.19 22.07
CA ALA A 6 11.72 45.64 20.77
C ALA A 6 10.68 46.16 19.76
N THR A 7 11.09 46.97 18.82
CA THR A 7 10.27 47.44 17.70
C THR A 7 9.90 46.23 16.87
N ASP A 8 8.63 45.81 16.96
CA ASP A 8 8.05 44.77 16.09
C ASP A 8 8.30 45.19 14.62
N ASP A 9 9.08 44.42 13.90
CA ASP A 9 9.38 44.67 12.50
C ASP A 9 8.06 44.71 11.70
N PRO A 10 7.76 45.80 10.96
CA PRO A 10 6.54 45.95 10.17
C PRO A 10 6.32 44.76 9.21
N GLY A 11 7.39 44.13 8.76
CA GLY A 11 7.34 42.89 7.93
C GLY A 11 6.79 41.68 8.68
N GLN A 12 7.19 41.49 9.95
CA GLN A 12 6.69 40.40 10.77
C GLN A 12 5.20 40.59 11.14
N HIS A 13 4.79 41.84 11.41
CA HIS A 13 3.40 42.13 11.69
C HIS A 13 2.48 41.86 10.47
N PHE A 14 2.94 42.18 9.26
CA PHE A 14 2.23 41.88 8.01
C PHE A 14 2.07 40.37 7.84
N THR A 15 3.16 39.60 7.98
CA THR A 15 3.17 38.15 7.84
C THR A 15 2.21 37.47 8.81
N ARG A 16 2.25 37.81 10.09
CA ARG A 16 1.34 37.29 11.13
C ARG A 16 -0.12 37.60 10.82
N ARG A 17 -0.41 38.80 10.32
CA ARG A 17 -1.77 39.23 9.95
C ARG A 17 -2.29 38.44 8.75
N MET A 18 -1.48 38.25 7.68
CA MET A 18 -1.86 37.50 6.49
C MET A 18 -2.07 36.04 6.82
N TRP A 19 -1.18 35.45 7.61
CA TRP A 19 -1.31 34.06 8.08
C TRP A 19 -2.61 33.85 8.86
N ARG A 20 -2.91 34.66 9.85
CA ARG A 20 -4.15 34.56 10.63
C ARG A 20 -5.39 34.67 9.75
N ARG A 21 -5.45 35.65 8.83
CA ARG A 21 -6.57 35.84 7.92
C ARG A 21 -6.73 34.67 6.97
N ALA A 22 -5.65 34.07 6.49
CA ALA A 22 -5.74 32.86 5.67
C ALA A 22 -6.36 31.70 6.44
N GLN A 23 -5.99 31.50 7.70
CA GLN A 23 -6.59 30.49 8.58
C GLN A 23 -8.07 30.77 8.85
N GLU A 24 -8.45 32.02 9.11
CA GLU A 24 -9.85 32.44 9.30
C GLU A 24 -10.68 32.14 8.05
N HIS A 25 -10.18 32.45 6.85
CA HIS A 25 -10.89 32.10 5.61
C HIS A 25 -11.06 30.61 5.43
N LEU A 26 -10.04 29.80 5.72
CA LEU A 26 -10.14 28.33 5.62
C LEU A 26 -11.17 27.76 6.60
N ALA A 27 -11.22 28.28 7.83
CA ALA A 27 -12.20 27.86 8.82
C ALA A 27 -13.65 28.12 8.37
N HIS A 28 -13.85 29.10 7.48
CA HIS A 28 -15.17 29.45 6.91
C HIS A 28 -15.37 28.97 5.46
N GLY A 29 -14.50 28.05 4.97
CA GLY A 29 -14.59 27.50 3.61
C GLY A 29 -14.15 28.43 2.48
N GLY A 30 -13.55 29.59 2.80
CA GLY A 30 -13.08 30.58 1.82
C GLY A 30 -11.72 30.21 1.19
N ILE A 31 -11.62 29.07 0.50
CA ILE A 31 -10.37 28.49 -0.03
C ILE A 31 -9.65 29.46 -0.98
N ALA A 32 -10.37 30.09 -1.92
CA ALA A 32 -9.76 31.01 -2.90
C ALA A 32 -9.16 32.26 -2.23
N ALA A 33 -9.85 32.84 -1.22
CA ALA A 33 -9.33 33.97 -0.45
C ALA A 33 -8.11 33.58 0.38
N ALA A 34 -8.14 32.41 1.02
CA ALA A 34 -7.01 31.89 1.77
C ALA A 34 -5.78 31.69 0.87
N ARG A 35 -5.96 31.10 -0.33
CA ARG A 35 -4.89 30.92 -1.31
C ARG A 35 -4.24 32.25 -1.69
N GLY A 36 -5.01 33.26 -2.07
CA GLY A 36 -4.47 34.57 -2.44
C GLY A 36 -3.68 35.23 -1.29
N LEU A 37 -4.14 35.06 -0.03
CA LEU A 37 -3.41 35.55 1.14
C LEU A 37 -2.08 34.83 1.39
N LEU A 38 -2.07 33.49 1.19
CA LEU A 38 -0.85 32.67 1.32
C LEU A 38 0.16 33.01 0.22
N GLU A 39 -0.29 33.19 -1.02
CA GLU A 39 0.56 33.61 -2.15
C GLU A 39 1.16 35.00 -1.89
N ALA A 40 0.36 35.95 -1.41
CA ALA A 40 0.85 37.29 -1.03
C ALA A 40 1.87 37.26 0.13
N LEU A 41 1.65 36.36 1.11
CA LEU A 41 2.59 36.13 2.20
C LEU A 41 3.90 35.58 1.66
N LEU A 42 3.85 34.53 0.83
CA LEU A 42 5.01 33.88 0.24
C LEU A 42 5.77 34.78 -0.74
N GLY A 43 5.11 35.74 -1.37
CA GLY A 43 5.77 36.79 -2.16
C GLY A 43 6.72 37.67 -1.35
N ARG A 44 6.48 37.82 -0.03
CA ARG A 44 7.35 38.58 0.89
C ARG A 44 8.26 37.69 1.74
N GLN A 45 7.79 36.50 2.05
CA GLN A 45 8.51 35.53 2.89
C GLN A 45 8.51 34.15 2.21
N PRO A 46 9.37 33.99 1.19
CA PRO A 46 9.40 32.76 0.38
C PRO A 46 9.62 31.47 1.18
N ASP A 47 10.32 31.55 2.31
CA ASP A 47 10.67 30.40 3.14
C ASP A 47 9.69 30.13 4.29
N HIS A 48 8.50 30.72 4.26
CA HIS A 48 7.48 30.50 5.30
C HIS A 48 6.89 29.09 5.17
N PHE A 49 7.43 28.14 5.94
CA PHE A 49 7.14 26.71 5.89
C PHE A 49 5.63 26.42 5.97
N GLN A 50 4.95 26.91 7.02
CA GLN A 50 3.53 26.60 7.26
C GLN A 50 2.63 27.11 6.11
N ALA A 51 2.97 28.28 5.52
CA ALA A 51 2.21 28.81 4.39
C ALA A 51 2.36 27.93 3.14
N ARG A 52 3.57 27.43 2.87
CA ARG A 52 3.81 26.48 1.77
C ARG A 52 3.08 25.17 1.98
N MET A 53 3.13 24.61 3.19
CA MET A 53 2.44 23.36 3.52
C MET A 53 0.92 23.49 3.39
N LEU A 54 0.38 24.62 3.85
CA LEU A 54 -1.06 24.87 3.73
C LEU A 54 -1.48 25.05 2.26
N LEU A 55 -0.67 25.77 1.48
CA LEU A 55 -0.91 25.94 0.04
C LEU A 55 -0.78 24.62 -0.72
N ALA A 56 0.18 23.76 -0.36
CA ALA A 56 0.27 22.39 -0.91
C ALA A 56 -0.98 21.58 -0.61
N SER A 57 -1.50 21.66 0.62
CA SER A 57 -2.75 20.99 1.01
C SER A 57 -3.96 21.49 0.21
N ILE A 58 -4.06 22.81 0.00
CA ILE A 58 -5.12 23.41 -0.85
C ILE A 58 -5.03 22.84 -2.27
N HIS A 59 -3.83 22.81 -2.86
CA HIS A 59 -3.65 22.26 -4.21
C HIS A 59 -3.98 20.77 -4.30
N LEU A 60 -3.65 19.96 -3.28
CA LEU A 60 -4.06 18.54 -3.25
C LEU A 60 -5.59 18.39 -3.20
N ASN A 61 -6.27 19.22 -2.40
CA ASN A 61 -7.74 19.21 -2.33
C ASN A 61 -8.38 19.69 -3.65
N GLU A 62 -7.73 20.61 -4.37
CA GLU A 62 -8.09 21.03 -5.73
C GLU A 62 -7.67 20.00 -6.80
N ARG A 63 -7.12 18.85 -6.40
CA ARG A 63 -6.58 17.76 -7.24
C ARG A 63 -5.39 18.17 -8.13
N ARG A 64 -4.71 19.28 -7.85
CA ARG A 64 -3.58 19.86 -8.62
C ARG A 64 -2.25 19.38 -8.04
N VAL A 65 -1.84 18.17 -8.40
CA VAL A 65 -0.67 17.52 -7.77
C VAL A 65 0.66 18.21 -8.09
N ARG A 66 0.85 18.76 -9.30
CA ARG A 66 2.11 19.45 -9.67
C ARG A 66 2.31 20.74 -8.88
N ALA A 67 1.24 21.51 -8.71
CA ALA A 67 1.29 22.72 -7.89
C ALA A 67 1.57 22.39 -6.42
N ALA A 68 0.95 21.32 -5.90
CA ALA A 68 1.20 20.82 -4.55
C ALA A 68 2.66 20.35 -4.38
N SER A 69 3.19 19.58 -5.32
CA SER A 69 4.58 19.11 -5.37
C SER A 69 5.56 20.27 -5.32
N THR A 70 5.34 21.32 -6.11
CA THR A 70 6.17 22.52 -6.10
C THR A 70 6.23 23.16 -4.71
N GLN A 71 5.08 23.33 -4.04
CA GLN A 71 5.05 23.90 -2.70
C GLN A 71 5.69 23.00 -1.65
N ALA A 72 5.46 21.69 -1.72
CA ALA A 72 6.05 20.71 -0.82
C ALA A 72 7.58 20.65 -0.94
N LEU A 73 8.12 20.66 -2.19
CA LEU A 73 9.56 20.69 -2.45
C LEU A 73 10.21 21.97 -1.91
N LEU A 74 9.55 23.12 -2.09
CA LEU A 74 10.04 24.39 -1.53
C LEU A 74 9.96 24.40 0.00
N ALA A 75 8.89 23.86 0.60
CA ALA A 75 8.78 23.72 2.05
C ALA A 75 9.90 22.83 2.62
N ALA A 76 10.20 21.70 1.97
CA ALA A 76 11.23 20.77 2.41
C ALA A 76 12.65 21.39 2.47
N ARG A 77 12.92 22.42 1.68
CA ARG A 77 14.22 23.15 1.70
C ARG A 77 14.40 24.01 2.94
N SER A 78 13.31 24.52 3.50
CA SER A 78 13.32 25.45 4.64
C SER A 78 13.10 24.78 6.00
N VAL A 79 12.81 23.47 6.03
CA VAL A 79 12.57 22.72 7.28
C VAL A 79 13.88 22.53 8.05
N PRO A 80 13.97 22.97 9.32
CA PRO A 80 15.09 22.62 10.17
C PRO A 80 15.12 21.12 10.48
N ALA A 81 16.29 20.48 10.38
CA ALA A 81 16.44 19.05 10.64
C ALA A 81 16.02 18.64 12.08
N ALA A 82 16.09 19.56 13.02
CA ALA A 82 15.69 19.36 14.41
C ALA A 82 14.17 19.48 14.65
N ASP A 83 13.38 19.89 13.66
CA ASP A 83 11.92 19.97 13.74
C ASP A 83 11.29 18.71 13.12
N ALA A 84 11.27 17.62 13.90
CA ALA A 84 10.80 16.31 13.43
C ALA A 84 9.32 16.31 13.03
N GLU A 85 8.48 17.17 13.64
CA GLU A 85 7.06 17.32 13.25
C GLU A 85 6.97 17.92 11.85
N ALA A 86 7.65 19.03 11.61
CA ALA A 86 7.68 19.68 10.31
C ALA A 86 8.32 18.79 9.23
N VAL A 87 9.38 18.04 9.58
CA VAL A 87 10.01 17.04 8.69
C VAL A 87 9.00 15.95 8.32
N ALA A 88 8.31 15.35 9.29
CA ALA A 88 7.33 14.30 9.03
C ALA A 88 6.15 14.81 8.18
N ALA A 89 5.63 16.01 8.49
CA ALA A 89 4.54 16.62 7.73
C ALA A 89 4.95 16.92 6.27
N ALA A 90 6.13 17.50 6.07
CA ALA A 90 6.64 17.78 4.72
C ALA A 90 6.92 16.50 3.94
N ALA A 91 7.55 15.50 4.58
CA ALA A 91 7.81 14.21 3.96
C ALA A 91 6.52 13.49 3.55
N GLN A 92 5.47 13.51 4.37
CA GLN A 92 4.16 12.96 4.00
C GLN A 92 3.53 13.68 2.81
N CYS A 93 3.64 15.02 2.77
CA CYS A 93 3.14 15.79 1.64
C CYS A 93 3.90 15.42 0.35
N LEU A 94 5.23 15.31 0.42
CA LEU A 94 6.07 14.88 -0.69
C LEU A 94 5.67 13.48 -1.18
N LEU A 95 5.47 12.51 -0.27
CA LEU A 95 5.04 11.16 -0.63
C LEU A 95 3.67 11.15 -1.32
N ARG A 96 2.73 11.99 -0.88
CA ARG A 96 1.42 12.15 -1.54
C ARG A 96 1.53 12.75 -2.94
N CYS A 97 2.56 13.55 -3.19
CA CYS A 97 2.85 14.14 -4.50
C CYS A 97 3.72 13.24 -5.40
N GLY A 98 4.18 12.08 -4.91
CA GLY A 98 5.07 11.19 -5.67
C GLY A 98 6.55 11.62 -5.66
N GLU A 99 6.96 12.51 -4.73
CA GLU A 99 8.35 13.00 -4.58
C GLU A 99 9.14 12.11 -3.60
N MET A 100 9.41 10.85 -4.01
CA MET A 100 10.00 9.83 -3.13
C MET A 100 11.43 10.16 -2.73
N VAL A 101 12.25 10.65 -3.67
CA VAL A 101 13.65 11.01 -3.41
C VAL A 101 13.73 12.16 -2.43
N ALA A 102 12.94 13.22 -2.64
CA ALA A 102 12.93 14.37 -1.74
C ALA A 102 12.43 14.00 -0.33
N ALA A 103 11.44 13.10 -0.23
CA ALA A 103 10.96 12.60 1.06
C ALA A 103 12.03 11.78 1.79
N ARG A 104 12.73 10.89 1.08
CA ARG A 104 13.86 10.11 1.61
C ARG A 104 14.97 11.02 2.14
N ASP A 105 15.39 11.97 1.33
CA ASP A 105 16.50 12.87 1.67
C ASP A 105 16.13 13.78 2.85
N LEU A 106 14.86 14.18 2.94
CA LEU A 106 14.36 14.95 4.08
C LEU A 106 14.36 14.13 5.38
N LEU A 107 13.86 12.88 5.33
CA LEU A 107 13.86 11.99 6.48
C LEU A 107 15.27 11.61 6.94
N ALA A 108 16.21 11.41 6.00
CA ALA A 108 17.61 11.11 6.32
C ALA A 108 18.33 12.25 7.07
N ARG A 109 17.84 13.49 6.93
CA ARG A 109 18.38 14.66 7.67
C ARG A 109 17.71 14.87 9.03
N CYS A 110 16.63 14.13 9.33
CA CYS A 110 15.87 14.32 10.56
C CYS A 110 16.65 13.82 11.77
N ASP A 111 16.95 14.73 12.71
CA ASP A 111 17.54 14.38 14.00
C ASP A 111 16.44 14.18 15.05
N PHE A 112 15.83 12.97 15.04
CA PHE A 112 14.84 12.58 16.04
C PHE A 112 15.46 12.05 17.35
N ALA A 113 16.79 11.94 17.41
CA ALA A 113 17.49 11.43 18.60
C ALA A 113 17.83 12.55 19.61
N SER A 114 18.06 13.79 19.14
CA SER A 114 18.56 14.89 19.97
C SER A 114 17.50 15.59 20.83
N ARG A 115 16.20 15.41 20.54
CA ARG A 115 15.10 16.05 21.27
C ARG A 115 14.06 15.05 21.78
N PRO A 116 13.45 15.30 22.96
CA PRO A 116 12.28 14.56 23.38
C PRO A 116 11.10 14.93 22.44
N LEU A 117 10.59 13.94 21.72
CA LEU A 117 9.39 14.04 20.91
C LEU A 117 8.25 13.33 21.64
N ASP A 118 7.03 13.83 21.50
CA ASP A 118 5.88 13.10 22.03
C ASP A 118 5.51 11.86 21.19
N ALA A 119 4.65 11.03 21.73
CA ALA A 119 4.22 9.78 21.12
C ALA A 119 3.55 9.99 19.75
N ALA A 120 2.81 11.10 19.56
CA ALA A 120 2.09 11.39 18.32
C ALA A 120 3.06 11.70 17.17
N HIS A 121 4.08 12.54 17.44
CA HIS A 121 5.09 12.90 16.45
C HIS A 121 5.97 11.70 16.07
N LEU A 122 6.38 10.87 17.03
CA LEU A 122 7.15 9.66 16.75
C LEU A 122 6.32 8.66 15.93
N ARG A 123 5.04 8.47 16.24
CA ARG A 123 4.14 7.64 15.44
C ARG A 123 3.98 8.17 14.01
N LEU A 124 3.84 9.49 13.84
CA LEU A 124 3.75 10.12 12.53
C LEU A 124 5.01 9.87 11.72
N LEU A 125 6.18 10.07 12.32
CA LEU A 125 7.49 9.84 11.70
C LEU A 125 7.65 8.36 11.31
N ALA A 126 7.35 7.42 12.20
CA ALA A 126 7.43 5.99 11.91
C ALA A 126 6.52 5.56 10.75
N ARG A 127 5.28 6.08 10.71
CA ARG A 127 4.37 5.86 9.57
C ARG A 127 4.89 6.45 8.26
N THR A 128 5.61 7.56 8.33
CA THR A 128 6.22 8.20 7.15
C THR A 128 7.35 7.35 6.60
N HIS A 129 8.23 6.83 7.47
CA HIS A 129 9.25 5.84 7.09
C HIS A 129 8.62 4.60 6.45
N GLN A 130 7.56 4.04 7.06
CA GLN A 130 6.86 2.88 6.50
C GLN A 130 6.27 3.16 5.10
N LYS A 131 5.64 4.32 4.90
CA LYS A 131 5.10 4.72 3.58
C LYS A 131 6.20 4.87 2.54
N LEU A 132 7.35 5.41 2.91
CA LEU A 132 8.51 5.47 2.04
C LEU A 132 9.06 4.07 1.70
N GLY A 133 8.80 3.05 2.53
CA GLY A 133 9.34 1.71 2.43
C GLY A 133 10.53 1.44 3.33
N ASP A 134 10.92 2.41 4.13
CA ASP A 134 11.98 2.28 5.13
C ASP A 134 11.40 1.65 6.42
N ASN A 135 11.16 0.34 6.36
CA ASN A 135 10.66 -0.40 7.52
C ASN A 135 11.71 -0.47 8.67
N PRO A 136 13.02 -0.60 8.42
CA PRO A 136 14.02 -0.47 9.48
C PRO A 136 13.96 0.88 10.20
N GLY A 137 13.86 2.00 9.46
CA GLY A 137 13.69 3.33 10.04
C GLY A 137 12.39 3.45 10.84
N ALA A 138 11.28 2.90 10.35
CA ALA A 138 10.02 2.86 11.09
C ALA A 138 10.16 2.12 12.44
N LEU A 139 10.83 0.97 12.44
CA LEU A 139 11.08 0.20 13.66
C LEU A 139 11.97 0.97 14.64
N ALA A 140 13.08 1.57 14.17
CA ALA A 140 13.99 2.35 15.01
C ALA A 140 13.30 3.53 15.70
N VAL A 141 12.42 4.24 14.98
CA VAL A 141 11.60 5.33 15.56
C VAL A 141 10.66 4.79 16.65
N MET A 142 10.04 3.63 16.44
CA MET A 142 9.17 3.01 17.45
C MET A 142 9.95 2.56 18.69
N GLU A 143 11.09 1.90 18.52
CA GLU A 143 11.96 1.51 19.63
C GLU A 143 12.43 2.74 20.43
N ARG A 144 12.73 3.85 19.75
CA ARG A 144 13.02 5.13 20.42
C ARG A 144 11.81 5.65 21.20
N SER A 145 10.58 5.54 20.68
CA SER A 145 9.36 5.94 21.39
C SER A 145 9.22 5.22 22.74
N PHE A 146 9.44 3.92 22.76
CA PHE A 146 9.41 3.15 24.02
C PHE A 146 10.55 3.51 24.97
N ALA A 147 11.77 3.77 24.46
CA ALA A 147 12.91 4.22 25.26
C ALA A 147 12.66 5.59 25.94
N LEU A 148 11.77 6.41 25.40
CA LEU A 148 11.30 7.66 26.01
C LEU A 148 10.15 7.48 27.00
N GLY A 149 9.70 6.24 27.23
CA GLY A 149 8.62 5.92 28.15
C GLY A 149 7.21 6.08 27.59
N HIS A 150 7.07 6.28 26.27
CA HIS A 150 5.74 6.32 25.65
C HIS A 150 5.17 4.92 25.54
N ASP A 151 3.96 4.73 26.08
CA ASP A 151 3.26 3.46 26.05
C ASP A 151 1.74 3.69 25.95
N ASN A 152 1.15 3.22 24.86
CA ASN A 152 -0.29 3.20 24.65
C ASN A 152 -0.68 2.10 23.65
N PRO A 153 -1.96 1.71 23.55
CA PRO A 153 -2.41 0.62 22.68
C PRO A 153 -2.03 0.80 21.20
N ASP A 154 -2.15 2.02 20.68
CA ASP A 154 -1.82 2.31 19.27
C ASP A 154 -0.32 2.13 18.96
N LEU A 155 0.55 2.56 19.87
CA LEU A 155 2.00 2.37 19.74
C LEU A 155 2.35 0.88 19.81
N ARG A 156 1.78 0.14 20.78
CA ARG A 156 1.95 -1.30 20.93
C ARG A 156 1.54 -2.06 19.67
N TYR A 157 0.36 -1.75 19.16
CA TYR A 157 -0.13 -2.36 17.91
C TYR A 157 0.78 -2.08 16.74
N PHE A 158 1.16 -0.81 16.50
CA PHE A 158 2.02 -0.43 15.39
C PHE A 158 3.43 -1.03 15.50
N HIS A 159 4.01 -1.05 16.71
CA HIS A 159 5.29 -1.72 16.97
C HIS A 159 5.22 -3.22 16.70
N GLY A 160 4.17 -3.87 17.18
CA GLY A 160 3.93 -5.29 16.90
C GLY A 160 3.83 -5.60 15.42
N LEU A 161 3.19 -4.73 14.61
CA LEU A 161 3.19 -4.85 13.14
C LEU A 161 4.59 -4.72 12.55
N GLN A 162 5.39 -3.72 12.99
CA GLN A 162 6.77 -3.58 12.51
C GLN A 162 7.63 -4.80 12.86
N LEU A 163 7.51 -5.33 14.08
CA LEU A 163 8.18 -6.57 14.48
C LEU A 163 7.77 -7.77 13.61
N GLN A 164 6.47 -7.88 13.30
CA GLN A 164 5.94 -8.93 12.41
C GLN A 164 6.54 -8.80 10.99
N PHE A 165 6.63 -7.59 10.43
CA PHE A 165 7.25 -7.36 9.12
C PHE A 165 8.73 -7.75 9.09
N HIS A 166 9.43 -7.62 10.22
CA HIS A 166 10.83 -8.06 10.40
C HIS A 166 10.97 -9.55 10.76
N GLY A 167 9.86 -10.31 10.87
CA GLY A 167 9.88 -11.73 11.25
C GLY A 167 10.15 -12.00 12.73
N ARG A 168 10.11 -10.97 13.58
CA ARG A 168 10.25 -11.08 15.05
C ARG A 168 8.91 -11.46 15.67
N PHE A 169 8.39 -12.64 15.31
CA PHE A 169 7.00 -13.04 15.61
C PHE A 169 6.72 -13.20 17.11
N ASP A 170 7.67 -13.69 17.91
CA ASP A 170 7.48 -13.82 19.36
C ASP A 170 7.35 -12.46 20.04
N ALA A 171 8.20 -11.51 19.68
CA ALA A 171 8.12 -10.14 20.15
C ALA A 171 6.82 -9.45 19.67
N ALA A 172 6.42 -9.67 18.41
CA ALA A 172 5.15 -9.16 17.88
C ALA A 172 3.94 -9.69 18.68
N ARG A 173 3.91 -11.00 19.00
CA ARG A 173 2.86 -11.58 19.85
C ARG A 173 2.78 -10.91 21.23
N GLU A 174 3.93 -10.65 21.85
CA GLU A 174 3.94 -9.97 23.16
C GLU A 174 3.41 -8.53 23.06
N GLU A 175 3.79 -7.78 22.03
CA GLU A 175 3.25 -6.43 21.81
C GLU A 175 1.72 -6.44 21.61
N MET A 176 1.18 -7.41 20.85
CA MET A 176 -0.27 -7.55 20.67
C MET A 176 -0.97 -7.91 22.00
N ARG A 177 -0.36 -8.77 22.84
CA ARG A 177 -0.89 -9.07 24.19
C ARG A 177 -0.87 -7.84 25.09
N GLN A 178 0.21 -7.05 25.07
CA GLN A 178 0.30 -5.80 25.84
C GLN A 178 -0.74 -4.78 25.37
N CYS A 179 -0.94 -4.64 24.05
CA CYS A 179 -2.00 -3.81 23.49
C CYS A 179 -3.38 -4.21 24.04
N LEU A 180 -3.70 -5.52 24.01
CA LEU A 180 -4.98 -6.04 24.51
C LEU A 180 -5.14 -5.96 26.03
N ARG A 181 -4.04 -6.01 26.80
CA ARG A 181 -4.11 -5.74 28.27
C ARG A 181 -4.49 -4.30 28.57
N GLN A 182 -4.02 -3.34 27.77
CA GLN A 182 -4.34 -1.92 27.91
C GLN A 182 -5.73 -1.57 27.35
N LEU A 183 -6.10 -2.17 26.23
CA LEU A 183 -7.38 -1.95 25.55
C LEU A 183 -7.94 -3.29 25.02
N PRO A 184 -8.71 -4.03 25.85
CA PRO A 184 -9.24 -5.36 25.49
C PRO A 184 -10.13 -5.35 24.23
N THR A 185 -10.70 -4.18 23.87
CA THR A 185 -11.56 -4.01 22.70
C THR A 185 -10.81 -3.65 21.39
N TYR A 186 -9.48 -3.75 21.38
CA TYR A 186 -8.67 -3.46 20.18
C TYR A 186 -8.70 -4.68 19.22
N GLY A 187 -9.74 -4.77 18.39
CA GLY A 187 -10.00 -5.93 17.53
C GLY A 187 -8.88 -6.22 16.53
N ARG A 188 -8.24 -5.20 15.96
CA ARG A 188 -7.11 -5.39 15.03
C ARG A 188 -5.90 -6.05 15.70
N ALA A 189 -5.64 -5.76 16.99
CA ALA A 189 -4.60 -6.45 17.74
C ALA A 189 -4.99 -7.90 18.03
N ALA A 190 -6.26 -8.16 18.32
CA ALA A 190 -6.80 -9.50 18.50
C ALA A 190 -6.66 -10.35 17.21
N LEU A 191 -7.01 -9.77 16.06
CA LEU A 191 -6.83 -10.42 14.75
C LEU A 191 -5.35 -10.70 14.44
N ALA A 192 -4.46 -9.74 14.70
CA ALA A 192 -3.03 -9.93 14.48
C ALA A 192 -2.48 -11.06 15.40
N LEU A 193 -2.93 -11.12 16.64
CA LEU A 193 -2.55 -12.18 17.60
C LEU A 193 -3.07 -13.56 17.16
N ALA A 194 -4.31 -13.65 16.69
CA ALA A 194 -4.89 -14.89 16.17
C ALA A 194 -4.08 -15.42 14.97
N ARG A 195 -3.75 -14.56 14.01
CA ARG A 195 -2.92 -14.91 12.85
C ARG A 195 -1.52 -15.37 13.22
N LEU A 196 -0.87 -14.70 14.18
CA LEU A 196 0.44 -15.09 14.70
C LEU A 196 0.40 -16.40 15.46
N GLY A 197 -0.75 -16.77 16.04
CA GLY A 197 -1.00 -17.99 16.80
C GLY A 197 -1.61 -19.15 16.01
N LYS A 198 -1.90 -19.00 14.72
CA LYS A 198 -2.68 -19.97 13.93
C LYS A 198 -2.17 -21.41 13.97
N ARG A 199 -0.86 -21.62 14.12
CA ARG A 199 -0.26 -22.96 14.26
C ARG A 199 -0.34 -23.56 15.67
N GLN A 200 -0.79 -22.79 16.65
CA GLN A 200 -0.94 -23.19 18.05
C GLN A 200 -2.34 -22.78 18.50
N PRO A 201 -3.38 -23.56 18.15
CA PRO A 201 -4.74 -23.28 18.58
C PRO A 201 -4.80 -23.12 20.11
N ASP A 202 -5.52 -22.10 20.56
CA ASP A 202 -5.63 -21.78 21.99
C ASP A 202 -7.08 -21.45 22.35
N ALA A 203 -7.72 -22.36 23.08
CA ALA A 203 -9.09 -22.18 23.53
C ALA A 203 -9.25 -20.93 24.42
N GLY A 204 -8.20 -20.51 25.12
CA GLY A 204 -8.19 -19.28 25.93
C GLY A 204 -8.31 -18.04 25.05
N ARG A 205 -7.67 -18.01 23.86
CA ARG A 205 -7.84 -16.89 22.93
C ARG A 205 -9.27 -16.82 22.39
N LEU A 206 -9.87 -17.95 22.03
CA LEU A 206 -11.27 -17.97 21.58
C LEU A 206 -12.23 -17.51 22.69
N ALA A 207 -11.99 -17.92 23.94
CA ALA A 207 -12.77 -17.46 25.09
C ALA A 207 -12.63 -15.94 25.28
N PHE A 208 -11.42 -15.40 25.22
CA PHE A 208 -11.15 -13.96 25.26
C PHE A 208 -11.91 -13.20 24.16
N LEU A 209 -11.87 -13.70 22.91
CA LEU A 209 -12.58 -13.05 21.79
C LEU A 209 -14.08 -12.98 22.03
N ARG A 210 -14.69 -14.07 22.51
CA ARG A 210 -16.13 -14.15 22.83
C ARG A 210 -16.54 -13.22 23.96
N GLU A 211 -15.70 -13.08 24.98
CA GLU A 211 -15.95 -12.19 26.10
C GLU A 211 -15.94 -10.71 25.69
N HIS A 212 -14.99 -10.31 24.83
CA HIS A 212 -14.71 -8.90 24.54
C HIS A 212 -15.40 -8.37 23.28
N ILE A 213 -15.89 -9.23 22.39
CA ILE A 213 -16.57 -8.80 21.16
C ILE A 213 -17.81 -7.95 21.45
N GLY A 214 -18.56 -8.28 22.50
CA GLY A 214 -19.76 -7.53 22.93
C GLY A 214 -19.45 -6.13 23.46
N ALA A 215 -18.23 -5.90 23.95
CA ALA A 215 -17.75 -4.60 24.43
C ALA A 215 -17.17 -3.72 23.31
N ALA A 216 -16.82 -4.31 22.17
CA ALA A 216 -16.39 -3.54 20.99
C ALA A 216 -17.59 -2.74 20.44
N SER A 217 -17.33 -1.50 20.01
CA SER A 217 -18.38 -0.66 19.42
C SER A 217 -18.98 -1.34 18.19
N GLN A 218 -20.29 -1.60 18.27
CA GLN A 218 -21.03 -2.33 17.24
C GLN A 218 -20.93 -1.65 15.86
N GLY A 219 -20.80 -2.45 14.82
CA GLY A 219 -20.71 -1.96 13.43
C GLY A 219 -19.39 -1.26 13.07
N THR A 220 -18.36 -1.29 13.93
CA THR A 220 -17.04 -0.70 13.66
C THR A 220 -16.08 -1.71 13.02
N GLU A 221 -14.98 -1.22 12.46
CA GLU A 221 -13.89 -2.07 11.96
C GLU A 221 -13.25 -2.91 13.08
N GLU A 222 -13.18 -2.38 14.33
CA GLU A 222 -12.70 -3.13 15.48
C GLU A 222 -13.62 -4.32 15.79
N HIS A 223 -14.96 -4.13 15.69
CA HIS A 223 -15.92 -5.23 15.82
C HIS A 223 -15.74 -6.27 14.71
N ALA A 224 -15.63 -5.85 13.45
CA ALA A 224 -15.34 -6.75 12.34
C ALA A 224 -14.03 -7.53 12.56
N ALA A 225 -12.99 -6.87 13.06
CA ALA A 225 -11.70 -7.51 13.33
C ALA A 225 -11.80 -8.62 14.39
N PHE A 226 -12.67 -8.50 15.42
CA PHE A 226 -12.97 -9.59 16.34
C PHE A 226 -13.62 -10.79 15.65
N GLU A 227 -14.55 -10.57 14.74
CA GLU A 227 -15.17 -11.65 13.97
C GLU A 227 -14.16 -12.36 13.06
N PHE A 228 -13.28 -11.61 12.38
CA PHE A 228 -12.17 -12.19 11.62
C PHE A 228 -11.18 -12.93 12.54
N ALA A 229 -10.93 -12.46 13.75
CA ALA A 229 -10.10 -13.17 14.71
C ALA A 229 -10.74 -14.49 15.17
N GLN A 230 -12.06 -14.50 15.41
CA GLN A 230 -12.79 -15.74 15.72
C GLN A 230 -12.73 -16.74 14.55
N PHE A 231 -12.84 -16.25 13.30
CA PHE A 231 -12.64 -17.09 12.10
C PHE A 231 -11.28 -17.79 12.14
N GLU A 232 -10.17 -17.05 12.38
CA GLU A 232 -8.82 -17.62 12.39
C GLU A 232 -8.65 -18.69 13.49
N GLU A 233 -9.20 -18.47 14.71
CA GLU A 233 -9.12 -19.43 15.81
C GLU A 233 -10.02 -20.66 15.59
N LEU A 234 -11.25 -20.47 15.10
CA LEU A 234 -12.18 -21.56 14.82
C LEU A 234 -11.68 -22.43 13.64
N GLU A 235 -11.10 -21.81 12.60
CA GLU A 235 -10.47 -22.53 11.50
C GLU A 235 -9.29 -23.38 11.98
N ALA A 236 -8.47 -22.85 12.89
CA ALA A 236 -7.36 -23.58 13.50
C ALA A 236 -7.82 -24.76 14.38
N LEU A 237 -9.02 -24.69 14.95
CA LEU A 237 -9.68 -25.75 15.71
C LEU A 237 -10.47 -26.72 14.82
N HIS A 238 -10.47 -26.52 13.48
CA HIS A 238 -11.25 -27.30 12.50
C HIS A 238 -12.78 -27.18 12.64
N GLU A 239 -13.27 -26.14 13.32
CA GLU A 239 -14.69 -25.83 13.49
C GLU A 239 -15.20 -24.99 12.32
N TYR A 240 -15.18 -25.56 11.10
CA TYR A 240 -15.33 -24.83 9.84
C TYR A 240 -16.67 -24.11 9.68
N ASP A 241 -17.79 -24.70 10.12
CA ASP A 241 -19.11 -24.07 10.01
C ASP A 241 -19.20 -22.83 10.92
N LEU A 242 -18.69 -22.94 12.16
CA LEU A 242 -18.64 -21.83 13.09
C LEU A 242 -17.65 -20.74 12.61
N ALA A 243 -16.53 -21.16 12.03
CA ALA A 243 -15.54 -20.26 11.44
C ALA A 243 -16.18 -19.44 10.30
N PHE A 244 -16.88 -20.10 9.36
CA PHE A 244 -17.51 -19.39 8.26
C PHE A 244 -18.59 -18.42 8.75
N GLY A 245 -19.40 -18.81 9.74
CA GLY A 245 -20.39 -17.90 10.33
C GLY A 245 -19.77 -16.65 10.97
N ALA A 246 -18.61 -16.77 11.63
CA ALA A 246 -17.86 -15.61 12.12
C ALA A 246 -17.39 -14.73 10.95
N LEU A 247 -16.87 -15.34 9.89
CA LEU A 247 -16.43 -14.65 8.69
C LEU A 247 -17.57 -13.88 8.01
N GLU A 248 -18.76 -14.50 7.87
CA GLU A 248 -19.95 -13.82 7.32
C GLU A 248 -20.35 -12.59 8.15
N ARG A 249 -20.36 -12.70 9.49
CA ARG A 249 -20.68 -11.55 10.36
C ARG A 249 -19.64 -10.43 10.22
N GLY A 250 -18.35 -10.75 10.18
CA GLY A 250 -17.28 -9.78 9.97
C GLY A 250 -17.42 -9.03 8.63
N ASN A 251 -17.69 -9.76 7.56
CA ASN A 251 -17.91 -9.20 6.23
C ASN A 251 -19.19 -8.35 6.17
N ALA A 252 -20.28 -8.80 6.79
CA ALA A 252 -21.55 -8.05 6.85
C ALA A 252 -21.41 -6.70 7.59
N ILE A 253 -20.47 -6.59 8.54
CA ILE A 253 -20.14 -5.32 9.19
C ILE A 253 -19.40 -4.39 8.22
N MET A 254 -18.46 -4.91 7.43
CA MET A 254 -17.59 -4.10 6.57
C MET A 254 -18.29 -3.63 5.30
N GLN A 255 -19.13 -4.46 4.67
CA GLN A 255 -19.78 -4.18 3.38
C GLN A 255 -20.53 -2.84 3.34
N PRO A 256 -21.47 -2.50 4.27
CA PRO A 256 -22.19 -1.23 4.24
C PRO A 256 -21.31 -0.02 4.53
N ARG A 257 -20.22 -0.20 5.28
CA ARG A 257 -19.25 0.87 5.59
C ARG A 257 -18.49 1.33 4.35
N LEU A 258 -18.36 0.46 3.36
CA LEU A 258 -17.59 0.66 2.14
C LEU A 258 -18.47 0.82 0.89
N ALA A 259 -19.76 1.08 1.06
CA ALA A 259 -20.70 1.23 -0.05
C ALA A 259 -20.36 2.40 -1.00
N GLY A 260 -19.69 3.43 -0.49
CA GLY A 260 -19.23 4.60 -1.27
C GLY A 260 -17.83 4.47 -1.89
N GLU A 261 -17.12 3.36 -1.64
CA GLU A 261 -15.78 3.17 -2.20
C GLU A 261 -15.83 2.84 -3.70
N VAL A 262 -14.82 3.30 -4.44
CA VAL A 262 -14.69 3.03 -5.88
C VAL A 262 -14.43 1.54 -6.10
N ARG A 263 -15.18 0.97 -7.04
CA ARG A 263 -15.03 -0.41 -7.49
C ARG A 263 -14.72 -0.45 -8.98
N LEU A 264 -14.00 -1.48 -9.39
CA LEU A 264 -13.86 -1.76 -10.82
C LEU A 264 -15.25 -2.07 -11.39
N ASP A 265 -15.58 -1.45 -12.51
CA ASP A 265 -16.83 -1.63 -13.22
C ASP A 265 -16.62 -1.84 -14.73
N ASP A 266 -17.70 -2.14 -15.44
CA ASP A 266 -17.68 -2.33 -16.89
C ASP A 266 -17.20 -1.08 -17.65
N ALA A 267 -17.58 0.10 -17.21
CA ALA A 267 -17.21 1.36 -17.85
C ALA A 267 -15.70 1.60 -17.77
N THR A 268 -15.10 1.33 -16.62
CA THR A 268 -13.65 1.42 -16.41
C THR A 268 -12.89 0.42 -17.28
N VAL A 269 -13.33 -0.85 -17.32
CA VAL A 269 -12.69 -1.88 -18.17
C VAL A 269 -12.79 -1.52 -19.65
N GLU A 270 -13.96 -1.12 -20.12
CA GLU A 270 -14.14 -0.69 -21.53
C GLU A 270 -13.37 0.60 -21.85
N GLY A 271 -13.28 1.52 -20.89
CA GLY A 271 -12.45 2.71 -20.99
C GLY A 271 -10.98 2.35 -21.19
N MET A 272 -10.44 1.45 -20.37
CA MET A 272 -9.06 0.94 -20.48
C MET A 272 -8.83 0.24 -21.82
N ARG A 273 -9.76 -0.58 -22.28
CA ARG A 273 -9.68 -1.27 -23.57
C ARG A 273 -9.64 -0.31 -24.76
N ARG A 274 -10.40 0.79 -24.69
CA ARG A 274 -10.39 1.84 -25.74
C ARG A 274 -9.07 2.61 -25.77
N VAL A 275 -8.51 2.95 -24.62
CA VAL A 275 -7.25 3.70 -24.53
C VAL A 275 -6.06 2.81 -24.87
N ALA A 276 -5.94 1.68 -24.21
CA ALA A 276 -4.75 0.82 -24.28
C ALA A 276 -4.84 -0.20 -25.43
N THR A 277 -4.88 0.27 -26.66
CA THR A 277 -4.84 -0.57 -27.86
C THR A 277 -3.45 -1.14 -28.13
N ARG A 278 -3.33 -2.09 -29.08
CA ARG A 278 -2.02 -2.62 -29.52
C ARG A 278 -1.10 -1.51 -30.07
N ALA A 279 -1.64 -0.55 -30.79
CA ALA A 279 -0.89 0.61 -31.30
C ALA A 279 -0.42 1.50 -30.14
N PHE A 280 -1.27 1.70 -29.14
CA PHE A 280 -0.91 2.41 -27.91
C PHE A 280 0.25 1.72 -27.19
N ALA A 281 0.16 0.41 -26.90
CA ALA A 281 1.18 -0.35 -26.16
C ALA A 281 2.55 -0.38 -26.87
N ARG A 282 2.58 -0.26 -28.19
CA ARG A 282 3.81 -0.20 -29.02
C ARG A 282 4.35 1.22 -29.26
N GLY A 283 3.64 2.23 -28.80
CA GLY A 283 4.08 3.61 -29.03
C GLY A 283 5.34 3.96 -28.23
N PRO A 284 5.94 5.14 -28.47
CA PRO A 284 7.17 5.55 -27.83
C PRO A 284 6.98 5.68 -26.30
N GLY A 285 7.89 5.07 -25.57
CA GLY A 285 8.06 5.18 -24.12
C GLY A 285 9.44 5.70 -23.79
N PHE A 286 9.83 5.60 -22.52
CA PHE A 286 11.17 5.95 -22.10
C PHE A 286 12.14 4.79 -22.37
N SER A 287 13.24 5.06 -23.06
CA SER A 287 14.32 4.11 -23.29
C SER A 287 15.44 4.39 -22.31
N VAL A 288 15.73 3.43 -21.43
CA VAL A 288 16.87 3.53 -20.51
C VAL A 288 18.08 2.96 -21.19
N ALA A 289 19.17 3.73 -21.19
CA ALA A 289 20.48 3.23 -21.59
C ALA A 289 21.20 2.57 -20.40
N ASP A 290 21.07 3.13 -19.19
CA ASP A 290 21.82 2.71 -17.99
C ASP A 290 20.96 2.80 -16.73
N GLY A 291 21.15 1.84 -15.80
CA GLY A 291 20.54 1.85 -14.47
C GLY A 291 19.74 0.59 -14.14
N PRO A 292 19.31 0.44 -12.88
CA PRO A 292 18.53 -0.70 -12.41
C PRO A 292 17.17 -0.80 -13.12
N VAL A 293 16.76 -2.03 -13.46
CA VAL A 293 15.53 -2.33 -14.18
C VAL A 293 14.42 -2.75 -13.21
N PRO A 294 13.22 -2.14 -13.26
CA PRO A 294 12.08 -2.60 -12.47
C PRO A 294 11.49 -3.89 -13.05
N ILE A 295 11.18 -4.85 -12.19
CA ILE A 295 10.36 -6.03 -12.49
C ILE A 295 9.00 -5.82 -11.82
N PHE A 296 7.93 -5.73 -12.62
CA PHE A 296 6.59 -5.56 -12.08
C PHE A 296 5.95 -6.91 -11.77
N ILE A 297 5.43 -7.08 -10.54
CA ILE A 297 4.59 -8.22 -10.17
C ILE A 297 3.16 -7.73 -9.97
N VAL A 298 2.23 -8.24 -10.78
CA VAL A 298 0.81 -7.85 -10.79
C VAL A 298 -0.11 -9.06 -10.62
N GLY A 299 -1.37 -8.83 -10.32
CA GLY A 299 -2.41 -9.85 -10.18
C GLY A 299 -3.43 -9.48 -9.11
N LEU A 300 -4.36 -10.37 -8.80
CA LEU A 300 -5.25 -10.14 -7.67
C LEU A 300 -4.49 -10.23 -6.34
N PRO A 301 -4.89 -9.48 -5.31
CA PRO A 301 -4.41 -9.74 -3.95
C PRO A 301 -4.59 -11.22 -3.61
N ARG A 302 -3.66 -11.78 -2.82
CA ARG A 302 -3.71 -13.19 -2.40
C ARG A 302 -3.54 -14.22 -3.54
N SER A 303 -3.09 -13.82 -4.73
CA SER A 303 -2.79 -14.76 -5.83
C SER A 303 -1.40 -15.44 -5.72
N GLY A 304 -0.58 -15.08 -4.72
CA GLY A 304 0.79 -15.59 -4.58
C GLY A 304 1.88 -14.59 -4.95
N THR A 305 1.53 -13.33 -5.26
CA THR A 305 2.48 -12.27 -5.62
C THR A 305 3.61 -12.08 -4.60
N THR A 306 3.32 -12.25 -3.30
CA THR A 306 4.36 -12.15 -2.25
C THR A 306 5.31 -13.34 -2.25
N VAL A 307 4.85 -14.54 -2.63
CA VAL A 307 5.71 -15.72 -2.77
C VAL A 307 6.71 -15.51 -3.90
N LEU A 308 6.23 -15.09 -5.06
CA LEU A 308 7.09 -14.77 -6.21
C LEU A 308 8.09 -13.65 -5.90
N ASP A 309 7.62 -12.56 -5.28
CA ASP A 309 8.47 -11.45 -4.84
C ASP A 309 9.63 -11.92 -3.94
N ARG A 310 9.34 -12.81 -2.98
CA ARG A 310 10.35 -13.41 -2.09
C ARG A 310 11.34 -14.31 -2.81
N MET A 311 10.88 -15.10 -3.78
CA MET A 311 11.74 -15.93 -4.60
C MET A 311 12.70 -15.08 -5.44
N LEU A 312 12.21 -14.00 -6.03
CA LEU A 312 13.05 -13.06 -6.77
C LEU A 312 14.04 -12.32 -5.87
N ASP A 313 13.63 -11.92 -4.67
CA ASP A 313 14.50 -11.25 -3.69
C ASP A 313 15.62 -12.18 -3.13
N ASN A 314 15.51 -13.50 -3.31
CA ASN A 314 16.61 -14.43 -3.04
C ASN A 314 17.69 -14.41 -4.14
N HIS A 315 17.41 -13.82 -5.31
CA HIS A 315 18.40 -13.69 -6.37
C HIS A 315 19.39 -12.56 -6.06
N PRO A 316 20.72 -12.77 -6.21
CA PRO A 316 21.72 -11.79 -5.79
C PRO A 316 21.68 -10.46 -6.55
N ASP A 317 21.13 -10.45 -7.76
CA ASP A 317 21.04 -9.24 -8.59
C ASP A 317 19.67 -8.54 -8.49
N VAL A 318 18.76 -9.02 -7.61
CA VAL A 318 17.41 -8.51 -7.44
C VAL A 318 17.16 -8.08 -5.99
N VAL A 319 16.38 -7.04 -5.77
CA VAL A 319 15.88 -6.63 -4.46
C VAL A 319 14.37 -6.38 -4.51
N SER A 320 13.65 -6.87 -3.51
CA SER A 320 12.23 -6.54 -3.33
C SER A 320 12.06 -5.15 -2.72
N THR A 321 11.19 -4.33 -3.30
CA THR A 321 10.80 -3.05 -2.70
C THR A 321 9.46 -3.14 -1.95
N GLY A 322 8.79 -4.31 -2.01
CA GLY A 322 7.49 -4.55 -1.42
C GLY A 322 6.33 -3.88 -2.20
N GLU A 323 5.19 -3.69 -1.53
CA GLU A 323 4.01 -3.05 -2.13
C GLU A 323 4.17 -1.53 -2.12
N ARG A 324 4.41 -0.94 -3.31
CA ARG A 324 4.64 0.49 -3.49
C ARG A 324 3.64 1.07 -4.49
N THR A 325 3.12 2.25 -4.17
CA THR A 325 2.22 3.00 -5.05
C THR A 325 2.98 3.94 -5.99
N ASP A 326 4.27 3.65 -6.25
CA ASP A 326 5.15 4.58 -6.97
C ASP A 326 4.66 4.82 -8.40
N PHE A 327 4.35 3.77 -9.17
CA PHE A 327 3.87 3.95 -10.55
C PHE A 327 2.51 4.68 -10.62
N PRO A 328 1.48 4.33 -9.86
CA PRO A 328 0.24 5.10 -9.80
C PRO A 328 0.43 6.58 -9.44
N LEU A 329 1.34 6.89 -8.51
CA LEU A 329 1.61 8.27 -8.11
C LEU A 329 2.29 9.07 -9.22
N GLN A 330 3.24 8.47 -9.96
CA GLN A 330 3.86 9.14 -11.10
C GLN A 330 2.87 9.34 -12.25
N LEU A 331 1.99 8.36 -12.50
CA LEU A 331 0.92 8.49 -13.48
C LEU A 331 0.00 9.68 -13.12
N ARG A 332 -0.41 9.80 -11.87
CA ARG A 332 -1.21 10.93 -11.37
C ARG A 332 -0.47 12.26 -11.45
N TRP A 333 0.82 12.27 -11.19
CA TRP A 333 1.64 13.47 -11.35
C TRP A 333 1.70 13.92 -12.82
N CYS A 334 1.91 13.00 -13.77
CA CYS A 334 1.89 13.32 -15.21
C CYS A 334 0.52 13.83 -15.65
N ALA A 335 -0.56 13.28 -15.09
CA ALA A 335 -1.91 13.73 -15.34
C ALA A 335 -2.28 15.05 -14.65
N ASP A 336 -1.44 15.59 -13.77
CA ASP A 336 -1.77 16.68 -12.83
C ASP A 336 -3.09 16.45 -12.09
N LEU A 337 -3.28 15.24 -11.55
CA LEU A 337 -4.54 14.82 -10.96
C LEU A 337 -4.32 14.05 -9.66
N HIS A 338 -4.46 14.69 -8.49
CA HIS A 338 -4.39 14.00 -7.20
C HIS A 338 -5.60 13.09 -6.98
N GLY A 339 -5.38 11.92 -6.35
CA GLY A 339 -6.43 10.97 -5.96
C GLY A 339 -5.85 9.77 -5.24
N ASP A 340 -6.69 9.09 -4.45
CA ASP A 340 -6.27 7.99 -3.57
C ASP A 340 -6.42 6.60 -4.22
N HIS A 341 -7.12 6.48 -5.36
CA HIS A 341 -7.32 5.24 -6.09
C HIS A 341 -6.23 5.03 -7.15
N VAL A 342 -5.94 3.79 -7.49
CA VAL A 342 -5.01 3.44 -8.59
C VAL A 342 -5.54 3.97 -9.92
N LEU A 343 -6.84 3.88 -10.14
CA LEU A 343 -7.56 4.33 -11.33
C LEU A 343 -8.89 4.97 -10.92
N ASP A 344 -9.26 6.05 -11.59
CA ASP A 344 -10.56 6.69 -11.54
C ASP A 344 -10.91 7.31 -12.91
N ASP A 345 -12.16 7.72 -13.10
CA ASP A 345 -12.65 8.29 -14.38
C ASP A 345 -11.84 9.49 -14.84
N GLY A 346 -11.51 10.41 -13.92
CA GLY A 346 -10.73 11.60 -14.26
C GLY A 346 -9.31 11.28 -14.74
N LEU A 347 -8.71 10.20 -14.24
CA LEU A 347 -7.42 9.71 -14.71
C LEU A 347 -7.58 9.02 -16.07
N LEU A 348 -8.62 8.20 -16.23
CA LEU A 348 -8.92 7.50 -17.48
C LEU A 348 -9.12 8.48 -18.65
N GLU A 349 -9.83 9.58 -18.42
CA GLU A 349 -10.04 10.63 -19.42
C GLU A 349 -8.74 11.30 -19.89
N ARG A 350 -7.74 11.41 -19.02
CA ARG A 350 -6.46 12.07 -19.34
C ARG A 350 -5.41 11.15 -19.97
N MET A 351 -5.56 9.83 -19.83
CA MET A 351 -4.59 8.85 -20.33
C MET A 351 -4.19 8.99 -21.80
N PRO A 352 -5.11 9.30 -22.75
CA PRO A 352 -4.73 9.41 -24.16
C PRO A 352 -3.69 10.49 -24.45
N ASP A 353 -3.68 11.58 -23.66
CA ASP A 353 -2.89 12.79 -23.88
C ASP A 353 -1.61 12.85 -23.04
N LEU A 354 -1.30 11.79 -22.26
CA LEU A 354 -0.12 11.77 -21.39
C LEU A 354 1.18 11.57 -22.18
N ASP A 355 2.23 12.23 -21.72
CA ASP A 355 3.60 11.94 -22.13
C ASP A 355 4.14 10.69 -21.38
N TYR A 356 4.11 9.55 -22.05
CA TYR A 356 4.55 8.27 -21.48
C TYR A 356 6.07 8.15 -21.38
N ALA A 357 6.83 8.90 -22.16
CA ALA A 357 8.27 8.96 -21.99
C ALA A 357 8.63 9.73 -20.71
N GLU A 358 7.95 10.83 -20.45
CA GLU A 358 8.06 11.58 -19.19
C GLU A 358 7.63 10.74 -17.98
N LEU A 359 6.53 9.98 -18.10
CA LEU A 359 6.08 9.06 -17.06
C LEU A 359 7.16 8.02 -16.71
N GLY A 360 7.75 7.38 -17.72
CA GLY A 360 8.81 6.39 -17.53
C GLY A 360 10.07 7.00 -16.91
N ARG A 361 10.52 8.14 -17.44
CA ARG A 361 11.68 8.88 -16.89
C ARG A 361 11.47 9.22 -15.42
N ARG A 362 10.34 9.83 -15.10
CA ARG A 362 10.02 10.26 -13.75
C ARG A 362 9.87 9.09 -12.78
N TYR A 363 9.23 8.00 -13.20
CA TYR A 363 9.14 6.78 -12.39
C TYR A 363 10.53 6.28 -12.00
N LEU A 364 11.44 6.16 -12.94
CA LEU A 364 12.81 5.69 -12.67
C LEU A 364 13.59 6.65 -11.76
N GLU A 365 13.51 7.95 -12.00
CA GLU A 365 14.14 8.95 -11.14
C GLU A 365 13.69 8.84 -9.69
N GLN A 366 12.41 8.53 -9.46
CA GLN A 366 11.85 8.42 -8.13
C GLN A 366 12.06 7.05 -7.47
N THR A 367 12.45 6.00 -8.21
CA THR A 367 12.47 4.62 -7.69
C THR A 367 13.79 3.88 -7.81
N GLN A 368 14.67 4.20 -8.76
CA GLN A 368 15.91 3.43 -9.00
C GLN A 368 16.85 3.35 -7.79
N TRP A 369 16.83 4.32 -6.90
CA TRP A 369 17.60 4.28 -5.65
C TRP A 369 17.22 3.08 -4.75
N ARG A 370 16.01 2.52 -4.91
CA ARG A 370 15.52 1.36 -4.16
C ARG A 370 16.25 0.07 -4.54
N ALA A 371 16.93 0.06 -5.68
CA ALA A 371 17.69 -1.09 -6.13
C ALA A 371 18.88 -1.42 -5.23
N ASP A 372 19.29 -0.50 -4.37
CA ASP A 372 20.36 -0.69 -3.38
C ASP A 372 21.64 -1.34 -3.99
N GLY A 373 22.05 -0.83 -5.15
CA GLY A 373 23.21 -1.33 -5.90
C GLY A 373 22.98 -2.60 -6.71
N ARG A 374 21.76 -3.17 -6.74
CA ARG A 374 21.39 -4.33 -7.55
C ARG A 374 21.01 -3.90 -8.98
N ALA A 375 21.10 -4.84 -9.92
CA ALA A 375 20.74 -4.59 -11.31
C ALA A 375 19.21 -4.53 -11.54
N PHE A 376 18.44 -5.16 -10.66
CA PHE A 376 16.99 -5.22 -10.75
C PHE A 376 16.34 -4.92 -9.38
N TYR A 377 15.14 -4.35 -9.42
CA TYR A 377 14.29 -4.21 -8.25
C TYR A 377 12.84 -4.59 -8.57
N VAL A 378 12.15 -5.20 -7.62
CA VAL A 378 10.76 -5.63 -7.81
C VAL A 378 9.81 -4.53 -7.35
N ASP A 379 8.94 -4.06 -8.24
CA ASP A 379 7.72 -3.28 -7.91
C ASP A 379 6.54 -4.25 -7.85
N LYS A 380 6.18 -4.65 -6.63
CA LYS A 380 5.08 -5.58 -6.42
C LYS A 380 3.89 -4.86 -5.82
N LEU A 381 2.98 -4.42 -6.67
CA LEU A 381 1.68 -3.88 -6.27
C LEU A 381 0.58 -4.65 -7.01
N PRO A 382 -0.17 -5.53 -6.34
CA PRO A 382 -1.19 -6.33 -7.01
C PRO A 382 -2.12 -5.51 -7.92
N PRO A 383 -2.72 -4.37 -7.50
CA PRO A 383 -3.60 -3.56 -8.34
C PRO A 383 -2.95 -2.93 -9.58
N ASN A 384 -1.63 -2.99 -9.75
CA ASN A 384 -0.99 -2.57 -11.00
C ASN A 384 -1.45 -3.40 -12.21
N TYR A 385 -2.21 -4.49 -12.01
CA TYR A 385 -2.89 -5.18 -13.10
C TYR A 385 -3.84 -4.25 -13.89
N LEU A 386 -4.37 -3.21 -13.27
CA LEU A 386 -5.17 -2.17 -13.93
C LEU A 386 -4.33 -1.34 -14.92
N LEU A 387 -3.03 -1.23 -14.71
CA LEU A 387 -2.14 -0.30 -15.40
C LEU A 387 -1.13 -0.97 -16.33
N VAL A 388 -1.25 -2.28 -16.58
CA VAL A 388 -0.28 -3.09 -17.35
C VAL A 388 0.04 -2.47 -18.71
N GLY A 389 -0.98 -2.03 -19.47
CA GLY A 389 -0.78 -1.39 -20.77
C GLY A 389 -0.02 -0.05 -20.68
N LEU A 390 -0.21 0.69 -19.59
CA LEU A 390 0.46 1.97 -19.35
C LEU A 390 1.90 1.76 -18.89
N ILE A 391 2.14 0.76 -18.02
CA ILE A 391 3.48 0.33 -17.61
C ILE A 391 4.28 -0.05 -18.86
N ARG A 392 3.69 -0.91 -19.71
CA ARG A 392 4.33 -1.34 -20.96
C ARG A 392 4.65 -0.17 -21.90
N ARG A 393 3.73 0.80 -22.00
CA ARG A 393 3.92 2.01 -22.81
C ARG A 393 5.04 2.90 -22.25
N ALA A 394 5.04 3.15 -20.93
CA ALA A 394 6.01 4.04 -20.28
C ALA A 394 7.41 3.42 -20.18
N LEU A 395 7.49 2.11 -19.94
CA LEU A 395 8.72 1.34 -19.64
C LEU A 395 8.77 0.07 -20.52
N PRO A 396 9.00 0.22 -21.83
CA PRO A 396 8.89 -0.90 -22.78
C PRO A 396 9.90 -2.04 -22.55
N PHE A 397 10.93 -1.84 -21.76
CA PHE A 397 11.94 -2.83 -21.39
C PHE A 397 11.65 -3.55 -20.07
N ALA A 398 10.71 -3.06 -19.25
CA ALA A 398 10.42 -3.62 -17.94
C ALA A 398 9.61 -4.93 -18.06
N PRO A 399 10.09 -6.06 -17.50
CA PRO A 399 9.29 -7.29 -17.46
C PRO A 399 8.09 -7.13 -16.52
N ILE A 400 6.95 -7.69 -16.93
CA ILE A 400 5.71 -7.71 -16.14
C ILE A 400 5.34 -9.17 -15.90
N LEU A 401 5.32 -9.57 -14.64
CA LEU A 401 4.99 -10.91 -14.16
C LEU A 401 3.58 -10.90 -13.58
N HIS A 402 2.68 -11.66 -14.16
CA HIS A 402 1.30 -11.73 -13.75
C HIS A 402 1.00 -13.04 -13.03
N MET A 403 0.65 -12.96 -11.74
CA MET A 403 0.30 -14.13 -10.93
C MET A 403 -1.14 -14.55 -11.16
N VAL A 404 -1.31 -15.78 -11.61
CA VAL A 404 -2.61 -16.44 -11.85
C VAL A 404 -2.84 -17.49 -10.78
N ARG A 405 -4.03 -17.53 -10.21
CA ARG A 405 -4.44 -18.52 -9.21
C ARG A 405 -5.86 -18.99 -9.50
N ASP A 406 -6.21 -20.22 -9.03
CA ASP A 406 -7.57 -20.74 -9.12
C ASP A 406 -8.59 -19.67 -8.69
N PRO A 407 -9.64 -19.43 -9.48
CA PRO A 407 -10.63 -18.39 -9.20
C PRO A 407 -11.31 -18.52 -7.84
N THR A 408 -11.65 -19.74 -7.41
CA THR A 408 -12.33 -19.97 -6.13
C THR A 408 -11.37 -19.72 -4.97
N ASP A 409 -10.12 -20.23 -5.08
CA ASP A 409 -9.10 -20.01 -4.06
C ASP A 409 -8.74 -18.53 -3.88
N VAL A 410 -8.53 -17.79 -4.98
CA VAL A 410 -8.18 -16.37 -4.87
C VAL A 410 -9.33 -15.53 -4.34
N CYS A 411 -10.55 -15.76 -4.79
CA CYS A 411 -11.74 -15.05 -4.32
C CYS A 411 -12.01 -15.34 -2.83
N PHE A 412 -11.95 -16.61 -2.42
CA PHE A 412 -12.11 -16.97 -1.01
C PHE A 412 -10.98 -16.41 -0.15
N SER A 413 -9.74 -16.44 -0.61
CA SER A 413 -8.60 -15.85 0.11
C SER A 413 -8.72 -14.32 0.28
N ASN A 414 -9.37 -13.63 -0.65
CA ASN A 414 -9.74 -12.23 -0.50
C ASN A 414 -10.86 -12.06 0.53
N TYR A 415 -11.95 -12.82 0.42
CA TYR A 415 -13.10 -12.75 1.31
C TYR A 415 -12.75 -12.97 2.79
N LYS A 416 -11.79 -13.87 3.09
CA LYS A 416 -11.31 -14.12 4.46
C LYS A 416 -10.22 -13.16 4.95
N THR A 417 -9.94 -12.06 4.23
CA THR A 417 -8.93 -11.08 4.59
C THR A 417 -9.55 -9.73 4.90
N LEU A 418 -9.33 -9.21 6.12
CA LEU A 418 -9.74 -7.85 6.48
C LEU A 418 -8.75 -6.85 5.87
N PHE A 419 -9.12 -6.21 4.76
CA PHE A 419 -8.30 -5.23 4.04
C PHE A 419 -8.57 -3.77 4.40
N GLY A 420 -9.55 -3.48 5.27
CA GLY A 420 -10.06 -2.12 5.45
C GLY A 420 -10.77 -1.63 4.18
N SER A 421 -10.48 -0.41 3.74
CA SER A 421 -11.10 0.17 2.54
C SER A 421 -10.43 -0.22 1.22
N SER A 422 -9.26 -0.86 1.24
CA SER A 422 -8.43 -1.05 0.04
C SER A 422 -9.08 -1.93 -1.05
N TYR A 423 -9.92 -2.88 -0.66
CA TYR A 423 -10.56 -3.84 -1.57
C TYR A 423 -12.03 -4.05 -1.16
N ALA A 424 -12.84 -2.99 -1.32
CA ALA A 424 -14.23 -2.95 -0.86
C ALA A 424 -15.12 -4.08 -1.40
N HIS A 425 -14.83 -4.60 -2.61
CA HIS A 425 -15.53 -5.73 -3.22
C HIS A 425 -15.27 -7.07 -2.53
N SER A 426 -14.23 -7.18 -1.69
CA SER A 426 -13.86 -8.46 -1.07
C SER A 426 -14.78 -8.90 0.06
N TYR A 427 -15.67 -8.04 0.54
CA TYR A 427 -16.56 -8.30 1.67
C TYR A 427 -17.94 -8.88 1.28
N ASP A 428 -18.14 -9.19 0.00
CA ASP A 428 -19.31 -9.89 -0.50
C ASP A 428 -18.90 -10.89 -1.57
N LEU A 429 -19.40 -12.13 -1.49
CA LEU A 429 -19.00 -13.22 -2.40
C LEU A 429 -19.45 -12.97 -3.85
N ARG A 430 -20.57 -12.27 -4.07
CA ARG A 430 -21.07 -11.93 -5.41
C ARG A 430 -20.28 -10.77 -6.01
N GLU A 431 -20.05 -9.71 -5.22
CA GLU A 431 -19.20 -8.59 -5.65
C GLU A 431 -17.79 -9.07 -5.98
N MET A 432 -17.25 -10.01 -5.19
CA MET A 432 -15.93 -10.63 -5.45
C MET A 432 -15.92 -11.39 -6.78
N ALA A 433 -16.98 -12.18 -7.08
CA ALA A 433 -17.09 -12.89 -8.36
C ALA A 433 -17.22 -11.93 -9.55
N GLN A 434 -18.00 -10.85 -9.41
CA GLN A 434 -18.14 -9.81 -10.44
C GLN A 434 -16.80 -9.11 -10.68
N HIS A 435 -16.09 -8.72 -9.62
CA HIS A 435 -14.76 -8.13 -9.73
C HIS A 435 -13.78 -9.07 -10.43
N HIS A 436 -13.81 -10.36 -10.10
CA HIS A 436 -12.98 -11.37 -10.75
C HIS A 436 -13.29 -11.50 -12.25
N ALA A 437 -14.56 -11.44 -12.65
CA ALA A 437 -14.93 -11.47 -14.07
C ALA A 437 -14.39 -10.25 -14.84
N LEU A 438 -14.51 -9.05 -14.26
CA LEU A 438 -13.95 -7.81 -14.84
C LEU A 438 -12.42 -7.86 -14.94
N TYR A 439 -11.77 -8.38 -13.90
CA TYR A 439 -10.33 -8.62 -13.91
C TYR A 439 -9.94 -9.58 -15.04
N CYS A 440 -10.61 -10.72 -15.20
CA CYS A 440 -10.32 -11.67 -16.28
C CYS A 440 -10.47 -11.04 -17.67
N ARG A 441 -11.51 -10.22 -17.88
CA ARG A 441 -11.71 -9.49 -19.15
C ARG A 441 -10.56 -8.52 -19.43
N LEU A 442 -10.09 -7.81 -18.41
CA LEU A 442 -8.97 -6.90 -18.55
C LEU A 442 -7.66 -7.65 -18.80
N MET A 443 -7.41 -8.77 -18.12
CA MET A 443 -6.21 -9.59 -18.33
C MET A 443 -6.20 -10.24 -19.72
N ALA A 444 -7.37 -10.68 -20.23
CA ALA A 444 -7.50 -11.16 -21.60
C ALA A 444 -7.12 -10.06 -22.61
N HIS A 445 -7.57 -8.83 -22.37
CA HIS A 445 -7.20 -7.68 -23.20
C HIS A 445 -5.69 -7.42 -23.18
N TRP A 446 -5.04 -7.48 -22.01
CA TRP A 446 -3.59 -7.30 -21.91
C TRP A 446 -2.83 -8.36 -22.72
N ARG A 447 -3.24 -9.64 -22.66
CA ARG A 447 -2.64 -10.72 -23.48
C ARG A 447 -2.81 -10.48 -24.99
N GLU A 448 -3.93 -9.87 -25.39
CA GLU A 448 -4.19 -9.54 -26.80
C GLU A 448 -3.31 -8.39 -27.31
N VAL A 449 -3.16 -7.32 -26.53
CA VAL A 449 -2.50 -6.09 -26.99
C VAL A 449 -1.00 -6.05 -26.73
N ILE A 450 -0.50 -6.83 -25.77
CA ILE A 450 0.93 -6.88 -25.39
C ILE A 450 1.52 -8.19 -25.91
N SER A 451 2.37 -8.09 -26.92
CA SER A 451 3.01 -9.27 -27.54
C SER A 451 4.26 -9.75 -26.83
N GLU A 452 4.93 -8.89 -26.06
CA GLU A 452 6.20 -9.17 -25.40
C GLU A 452 6.30 -8.46 -24.04
N GLY A 453 7.12 -8.99 -23.14
CA GLY A 453 7.37 -8.38 -21.83
C GLY A 453 6.23 -8.57 -20.80
N PHE A 454 5.32 -9.53 -21.04
CA PHE A 454 4.25 -9.92 -20.12
C PHE A 454 4.20 -11.45 -20.00
N LEU A 455 4.30 -11.98 -18.78
CA LEU A 455 4.37 -13.41 -18.50
C LEU A 455 3.34 -13.83 -17.45
N ASP A 456 2.44 -14.75 -17.81
CA ASP A 456 1.56 -15.42 -16.86
C ASP A 456 2.31 -16.50 -16.08
N ILE A 457 2.10 -16.52 -14.76
CA ILE A 457 2.70 -17.47 -13.82
C ILE A 457 1.58 -18.10 -13.01
N GLU A 458 1.30 -19.37 -13.29
CA GLU A 458 0.33 -20.15 -12.54
C GLU A 458 0.86 -20.51 -11.16
N TYR A 459 0.15 -20.08 -10.10
CA TYR A 459 0.55 -20.32 -8.71
C TYR A 459 0.72 -21.82 -8.40
N ALA A 460 -0.19 -22.66 -8.92
CA ALA A 460 -0.12 -24.10 -8.71
C ALA A 460 1.15 -24.72 -9.34
N GLN A 461 1.55 -24.26 -10.53
CA GLN A 461 2.80 -24.70 -11.18
C GLN A 461 4.04 -24.20 -10.43
N LEU A 462 4.01 -22.95 -9.95
CA LEU A 462 5.10 -22.39 -9.15
C LEU A 462 5.33 -23.15 -7.85
N VAL A 463 4.25 -23.67 -7.23
CA VAL A 463 4.33 -24.49 -6.01
C VAL A 463 4.76 -25.92 -6.33
N ALA A 464 4.26 -26.51 -7.42
CA ALA A 464 4.55 -27.89 -7.80
C ALA A 464 5.99 -28.10 -8.27
N ASP A 465 6.53 -27.18 -9.08
CA ASP A 465 7.90 -27.23 -9.60
C ASP A 465 8.55 -25.83 -9.61
N PRO A 466 8.94 -25.33 -8.43
CA PRO A 466 9.45 -23.97 -8.29
C PRO A 466 10.74 -23.71 -9.08
N GLU A 467 11.63 -24.69 -9.23
CA GLU A 467 12.91 -24.51 -9.92
C GLU A 467 12.71 -24.35 -11.43
N VAL A 468 11.81 -25.14 -12.04
CA VAL A 468 11.47 -25.03 -13.47
C VAL A 468 10.78 -23.67 -13.75
N MET A 469 9.86 -23.26 -12.88
CA MET A 469 9.18 -21.99 -13.03
C MET A 469 10.14 -20.79 -12.84
N LEU A 470 11.04 -20.86 -11.87
CA LEU A 470 12.06 -19.83 -11.66
C LEU A 470 13.02 -19.74 -12.84
N ALA A 471 13.46 -20.86 -13.41
CA ALA A 471 14.31 -20.85 -14.61
C ALA A 471 13.63 -20.11 -15.77
N ARG A 472 12.32 -20.37 -16.01
CA ARG A 472 11.51 -19.66 -17.02
C ARG A 472 11.38 -18.16 -16.72
N ILE A 473 11.18 -17.80 -15.44
CA ILE A 473 11.06 -16.41 -15.00
C ILE A 473 12.39 -15.67 -15.15
N PHE A 474 13.50 -16.30 -14.80
CA PHE A 474 14.83 -15.72 -14.93
C PHE A 474 15.18 -15.45 -16.40
N ASP A 475 14.96 -16.43 -17.28
CA ASP A 475 15.14 -16.26 -18.73
C ASP A 475 14.30 -15.10 -19.27
N PHE A 476 13.02 -15.04 -18.88
CA PHE A 476 12.11 -13.97 -19.28
C PHE A 476 12.54 -12.58 -18.79
N CYS A 477 13.09 -12.48 -17.57
CA CYS A 477 13.57 -11.23 -16.99
C CYS A 477 14.99 -10.86 -17.40
N GLY A 478 15.69 -11.72 -18.15
CA GLY A 478 17.12 -11.54 -18.47
C GLY A 478 18.04 -11.72 -17.26
N LEU A 479 17.60 -12.49 -16.25
CA LEU A 479 18.37 -12.84 -15.07
C LEU A 479 19.18 -14.12 -15.33
N ARG A 480 20.37 -14.21 -14.75
CA ARG A 480 21.13 -15.47 -14.77
C ARG A 480 20.45 -16.53 -13.89
N ALA A 481 20.58 -17.79 -14.24
CA ALA A 481 20.07 -18.87 -13.40
C ALA A 481 20.85 -18.97 -12.07
N VAL A 482 20.14 -18.99 -10.95
CA VAL A 482 20.68 -19.13 -9.59
C VAL A 482 19.85 -20.14 -8.83
N ALA A 483 20.49 -21.17 -8.28
CA ALA A 483 19.82 -22.19 -7.48
C ALA A 483 19.44 -21.67 -6.07
N GLY A 484 18.39 -22.28 -5.48
CA GLY A 484 17.96 -22.02 -4.11
C GLY A 484 17.15 -20.72 -3.92
N CYS A 485 16.71 -20.09 -5.01
CA CYS A 485 15.83 -18.93 -4.93
C CYS A 485 14.40 -19.31 -4.48
N SER A 486 14.01 -20.57 -4.61
CA SER A 486 12.74 -21.13 -4.11
C SER A 486 12.67 -21.27 -2.59
N GLU A 487 13.80 -21.21 -1.89
CA GLU A 487 13.88 -21.41 -0.44
C GLU A 487 13.45 -20.14 0.34
N LEU A 488 12.15 -19.95 0.54
CA LEU A 488 11.57 -18.75 1.18
C LEU A 488 12.14 -18.47 2.59
N ALA A 489 12.46 -19.52 3.35
CA ALA A 489 12.98 -19.40 4.70
C ALA A 489 14.38 -18.76 4.78
N ARG A 490 15.16 -18.77 3.68
CA ARG A 490 16.47 -18.12 3.61
C ARG A 490 16.37 -16.60 3.59
N ASN A 491 15.30 -16.08 3.04
CA ASN A 491 15.11 -14.65 2.88
C ASN A 491 14.78 -13.99 4.21
N ARG A 492 15.58 -13.02 4.63
CA ARG A 492 15.42 -12.27 5.89
C ARG A 492 14.94 -10.84 5.67
N SER A 493 14.70 -10.41 4.44
CA SER A 493 14.19 -9.08 4.12
C SER A 493 12.83 -8.81 4.78
N THR A 494 12.52 -7.56 5.01
CA THR A 494 11.23 -7.15 5.58
C THR A 494 10.09 -7.42 4.61
N VAL A 495 8.95 -7.91 5.13
CA VAL A 495 7.75 -8.21 4.33
C VAL A 495 6.56 -7.45 4.91
N ALA A 496 6.31 -6.25 4.38
CA ALA A 496 5.21 -5.39 4.85
C ALA A 496 3.92 -5.67 4.06
N THR A 497 3.39 -6.90 4.14
CA THR A 497 2.15 -7.32 3.48
C THR A 497 1.29 -8.17 4.41
N MET A 498 0.01 -8.35 4.07
CA MET A 498 -0.90 -9.26 4.80
C MET A 498 -0.44 -10.72 4.76
N SER A 499 0.45 -11.08 3.82
CA SER A 499 1.01 -12.44 3.66
C SER A 499 2.36 -12.62 4.34
N CYS A 500 2.80 -11.68 5.20
CA CYS A 500 4.16 -11.67 5.78
C CYS A 500 4.52 -12.93 6.59
N ILE A 501 3.55 -13.58 7.22
CA ILE A 501 3.75 -14.83 7.97
C ILE A 501 3.98 -15.97 6.98
N GLN A 502 3.05 -16.16 6.03
CA GLN A 502 3.10 -17.23 5.02
C GLN A 502 4.34 -17.14 4.12
N ALA A 503 4.75 -15.92 3.78
CA ALA A 503 5.92 -15.66 2.95
C ALA A 503 7.28 -16.00 3.61
N ARG A 504 7.30 -16.42 4.87
CA ARG A 504 8.48 -16.87 5.61
C ARG A 504 8.43 -18.38 5.94
N GLU A 505 7.33 -19.01 5.60
CA GLU A 505 7.17 -20.46 5.75
C GLU A 505 7.71 -21.18 4.51
N PRO A 506 8.12 -22.44 4.64
CA PRO A 506 8.43 -23.26 3.47
C PRO A 506 7.27 -23.25 2.48
N LEU A 507 7.60 -23.23 1.19
CA LEU A 507 6.61 -23.33 0.13
C LEU A 507 5.85 -24.66 0.26
N ASP A 508 4.52 -24.60 0.27
CA ASP A 508 3.67 -25.78 0.35
C ASP A 508 2.34 -25.59 -0.40
N ALA A 509 1.64 -26.68 -0.60
CA ALA A 509 0.38 -26.72 -1.33
C ALA A 509 -0.87 -26.37 -0.46
N ARG A 510 -0.71 -26.02 0.82
CA ARG A 510 -1.87 -25.80 1.74
C ARG A 510 -2.81 -24.70 1.28
N GLY A 511 -2.30 -23.75 0.50
CA GLY A 511 -3.11 -22.70 -0.10
C GLY A 511 -3.83 -23.11 -1.40
N ILE A 512 -3.59 -24.31 -1.92
CA ILE A 512 -4.26 -24.85 -3.12
C ILE A 512 -5.45 -25.64 -2.65
N ASP A 513 -6.60 -25.43 -3.27
CA ASP A 513 -7.87 -26.10 -2.96
C ASP A 513 -8.37 -25.90 -1.50
N GLU A 514 -7.86 -24.87 -0.82
CA GLU A 514 -8.27 -24.57 0.57
C GLU A 514 -9.78 -24.31 0.67
N TRP A 515 -10.39 -23.78 -0.37
CA TRP A 515 -11.82 -23.52 -0.46
C TRP A 515 -12.68 -24.79 -0.32
N GLN A 516 -12.15 -25.99 -0.58
CA GLN A 516 -12.90 -27.23 -0.50
C GLN A 516 -13.45 -27.52 0.89
N ARG A 517 -12.80 -27.02 1.96
CA ARG A 517 -13.28 -27.11 3.34
C ARG A 517 -14.59 -26.36 3.55
N TYR A 518 -14.86 -25.37 2.70
CA TYR A 518 -16.03 -24.49 2.74
C TYR A 518 -16.88 -24.63 1.48
N ARG A 519 -16.85 -25.81 0.84
CA ARG A 519 -17.48 -26.07 -0.46
C ARG A 519 -18.97 -25.72 -0.49
N VAL A 520 -19.68 -26.01 0.61
CA VAL A 520 -21.13 -25.76 0.73
C VAL A 520 -21.39 -24.25 0.84
N GLN A 521 -20.68 -23.59 1.72
CA GLN A 521 -20.84 -22.17 2.00
C GLN A 521 -20.39 -21.29 0.81
N LEU A 522 -19.42 -21.75 0.02
CA LEU A 522 -18.90 -21.05 -1.16
C LEU A 522 -19.66 -21.39 -2.47
N GLU A 523 -20.73 -22.18 -2.43
CA GLU A 523 -21.52 -22.48 -3.63
C GLU A 523 -22.10 -21.23 -4.32
N PRO A 524 -22.54 -20.16 -3.61
CA PRO A 524 -22.96 -18.91 -4.25
C PRO A 524 -21.83 -18.27 -5.09
N LEU A 525 -20.59 -18.18 -4.55
CA LEU A 525 -19.42 -17.69 -5.26
C LEU A 525 -19.13 -18.53 -6.51
N ARG A 526 -19.05 -19.86 -6.35
CA ARG A 526 -18.73 -20.80 -7.43
C ARG A 526 -19.74 -20.76 -8.56
N ARG A 527 -21.03 -20.58 -8.24
CA ARG A 527 -22.08 -20.42 -9.25
C ARG A 527 -21.87 -19.15 -10.06
N CYS A 528 -21.59 -18.02 -9.42
CA CYS A 528 -21.32 -16.77 -10.11
C CYS A 528 -20.06 -16.86 -10.99
N LEU A 529 -18.98 -17.50 -10.52
CA LEU A 529 -17.75 -17.69 -11.28
C LEU A 529 -17.97 -18.54 -12.54
N ARG A 530 -18.79 -19.62 -12.47
CA ARG A 530 -19.15 -20.44 -13.64
C ARG A 530 -19.92 -19.65 -14.68
N CYS A 531 -20.95 -18.89 -14.27
CA CYS A 531 -21.74 -18.07 -15.19
C CYS A 531 -20.89 -16.99 -15.90
N SER A 532 -19.88 -16.45 -15.20
CA SER A 532 -18.96 -15.46 -15.78
C SER A 532 -17.96 -16.08 -16.76
N GLY A 533 -17.56 -17.34 -16.57
CA GLY A 533 -16.66 -18.09 -17.48
C GLY A 533 -17.32 -18.51 -18.78
N GLU A 534 -18.62 -18.76 -18.79
CA GLU A 534 -19.38 -19.13 -19.99
C GLU A 534 -19.61 -17.94 -20.96
N THR A 535 -19.48 -16.70 -20.47
CA THR A 535 -19.61 -15.48 -21.30
C THR A 535 -18.30 -15.04 -21.95
N THR A 536 -17.19 -15.70 -21.65
CA THR A 536 -15.84 -15.36 -22.16
C THR A 536 -15.28 -16.33 -23.19
N ASN A 537 -16.08 -17.32 -23.66
CA ASN A 537 -15.72 -18.23 -24.78
C ASN A 537 -16.25 -17.70 -26.12
#